data_0cf2715e843352cd07b16fbdad44dfc6
#
_entry.id   0cf2715e843352cd07b16fbdad44dfc6
#
_cell.length_a   1.000
_cell.length_b   1.000
_cell.length_c   1.000
_cell.angle_alpha   90.00
_cell.angle_beta   90.00
_cell.angle_gamma   90.00
#
_symmetry.space_group_name_H-M   'P 1'
#
loop_
_entity.id
_entity.type
_entity.pdbx_description
1 polymer ?
#
loop_
_entity_poly.entity_id
_entity_poly.type
_entity_poly.pdbx_seq_one_letter_code
_entity_poly.pdbx_strand_id
1 'polypeptide(L)'
;GELPSHPQLLDWVAVDFMEHGWNIKRLVKQMVTSATYRQSAVVTPEKLASDPDNILLARAPRYRINAEFVRDVVLSSSGLLVRKIGGPSVKPYQPAGLWEGATSGRGLLSMYVQDHGESLYRRGMYTLIKRTVPPPTMSIFDASNRDLCEVKRLKTNTPLQALVMMNDPAVLEASRVLAAKLLLENSPSKDKITKAFRLIVCRKPTEKEMGILTAYYEKELKKITKPIAEKALSVGEYPIPEKVDKTTLAALMRVVNTIYNLEETITKS
;
A
#
# COMPACT_ATOMS: atom_id res chain seq x y z
N GLY A 1 -11.82 -29.05 -5.07
CA GLY A 1 -11.37 -27.89 -5.82
C GLY A 1 -12.12 -27.76 -7.13
N GLU A 2 -12.13 -26.56 -7.71
CA GLU A 2 -12.70 -26.34 -9.03
C GLU A 2 -11.84 -26.99 -10.11
N LEU A 3 -12.46 -27.45 -11.20
CA LEU A 3 -11.72 -27.94 -12.36
C LEU A 3 -11.02 -26.76 -13.06
N PRO A 4 -9.81 -26.98 -13.64
CA PRO A 4 -9.11 -25.93 -14.35
C PRO A 4 -9.87 -25.52 -15.61
N SER A 5 -10.07 -24.22 -15.83
CA SER A 5 -10.71 -23.69 -17.04
C SER A 5 -9.86 -23.89 -18.31
N HIS A 6 -8.53 -24.00 -18.14
CA HIS A 6 -7.57 -24.20 -19.22
C HIS A 6 -6.59 -25.34 -18.89
N PRO A 7 -7.03 -26.62 -18.93
CA PRO A 7 -6.20 -27.76 -18.52
C PRO A 7 -4.91 -27.87 -19.32
N GLN A 8 -4.95 -27.64 -20.63
CA GLN A 8 -3.76 -27.69 -21.49
C GLN A 8 -2.72 -26.64 -21.10
N LEU A 9 -3.14 -25.43 -20.71
CA LEU A 9 -2.23 -24.39 -20.23
C LEU A 9 -1.58 -24.80 -18.90
N LEU A 10 -2.36 -25.40 -18.00
CA LEU A 10 -1.85 -25.88 -16.72
C LEU A 10 -0.79 -26.97 -16.93
N ASP A 11 -1.07 -27.94 -17.78
CA ASP A 11 -0.15 -29.02 -18.11
C ASP A 11 1.12 -28.49 -18.76
N TRP A 12 0.98 -27.57 -19.71
CA TRP A 12 2.13 -26.95 -20.36
C TRP A 12 3.03 -26.19 -19.36
N VAL A 13 2.45 -25.40 -18.48
CA VAL A 13 3.21 -24.67 -17.43
C VAL A 13 3.90 -25.62 -16.47
N ALA A 14 3.24 -26.75 -16.10
CA ALA A 14 3.81 -27.75 -15.22
C ALA A 14 5.04 -28.43 -15.87
N VAL A 15 4.91 -28.86 -17.14
CA VAL A 15 6.03 -29.48 -17.88
C VAL A 15 7.17 -28.49 -18.05
N ASP A 16 6.90 -27.28 -18.51
CA ASP A 16 7.92 -26.23 -18.66
C ASP A 16 8.65 -25.92 -17.34
N PHE A 17 7.95 -25.92 -16.21
CA PHE A 17 8.56 -25.71 -14.89
C PHE A 17 9.51 -26.85 -14.50
N MET A 18 9.12 -28.10 -14.76
CA MET A 18 9.95 -29.27 -14.50
C MET A 18 11.20 -29.29 -15.39
N GLU A 19 11.04 -29.11 -16.73
CA GLU A 19 12.12 -29.13 -17.71
C GLU A 19 13.17 -28.04 -17.48
N HIS A 20 12.77 -26.90 -16.87
CA HIS A 20 13.68 -25.81 -16.53
C HIS A 20 14.16 -25.84 -15.06
N GLY A 21 14.25 -27.04 -14.47
CA GLY A 21 14.88 -27.26 -13.18
C GLY A 21 14.14 -26.62 -12.00
N TRP A 22 12.81 -26.59 -12.05
CA TRP A 22 11.97 -26.06 -10.96
C TRP A 22 12.29 -24.61 -10.59
N ASN A 23 12.65 -23.79 -11.57
CA ASN A 23 13.06 -22.39 -11.37
C ASN A 23 11.85 -21.48 -11.10
N ILE A 24 11.55 -21.26 -9.82
CA ILE A 24 10.42 -20.40 -9.37
C ILE A 24 10.52 -18.98 -9.93
N LYS A 25 11.72 -18.38 -9.97
CA LYS A 25 11.89 -17.01 -10.49
C LYS A 25 11.56 -16.92 -11.98
N ARG A 26 11.94 -17.94 -12.77
CA ARG A 26 11.59 -18.04 -14.18
C ARG A 26 10.08 -18.17 -14.36
N LEU A 27 9.44 -19.06 -13.62
CA LEU A 27 7.99 -19.26 -13.64
C LEU A 27 7.24 -17.95 -13.33
N VAL A 28 7.60 -17.26 -12.23
CA VAL A 28 6.98 -15.98 -11.86
C VAL A 28 7.19 -14.94 -12.96
N LYS A 29 8.42 -14.84 -13.53
CA LYS A 29 8.69 -13.91 -14.64
C LYS A 29 7.80 -14.20 -15.82
N GLN A 30 7.63 -15.45 -16.21
CA GLN A 30 6.78 -15.88 -17.31
C GLN A 30 5.32 -15.50 -17.09
N MET A 31 4.80 -15.74 -15.89
CA MET A 31 3.45 -15.33 -15.51
C MET A 31 3.25 -13.82 -15.60
N VAL A 32 4.10 -13.01 -14.97
CA VAL A 32 3.91 -11.54 -14.91
C VAL A 32 4.18 -10.83 -16.24
N THR A 33 4.91 -11.48 -17.17
CA THR A 33 5.13 -10.94 -18.52
C THR A 33 4.11 -11.42 -19.53
N SER A 34 3.24 -12.37 -19.17
CA SER A 34 2.21 -12.89 -20.08
C SER A 34 1.20 -11.82 -20.48
N ALA A 35 0.62 -11.95 -21.67
CA ALA A 35 -0.44 -11.06 -22.14
C ALA A 35 -1.66 -11.10 -21.20
N THR A 36 -2.03 -12.28 -20.72
CA THR A 36 -3.12 -12.48 -19.77
C THR A 36 -2.93 -11.70 -18.48
N TYR A 37 -1.74 -11.75 -17.87
CA TYR A 37 -1.46 -11.02 -16.63
C TYR A 37 -1.47 -9.50 -16.82
N ARG A 38 -1.06 -9.05 -18.00
CA ARG A 38 -0.92 -7.62 -18.36
C ARG A 38 -2.19 -6.99 -18.90
N GLN A 39 -3.30 -7.71 -18.95
CA GLN A 39 -4.57 -7.16 -19.40
C GLN A 39 -5.10 -6.12 -18.42
N SER A 40 -5.88 -5.16 -18.95
CA SER A 40 -6.63 -4.22 -18.15
C SER A 40 -7.78 -4.91 -17.42
N ALA A 41 -8.09 -4.46 -16.21
CA ALA A 41 -9.27 -4.89 -15.46
C ALA A 41 -10.55 -4.13 -15.85
N VAL A 42 -10.48 -3.22 -16.83
CA VAL A 42 -11.65 -2.47 -17.32
C VAL A 42 -12.62 -3.42 -17.97
N VAL A 43 -13.86 -3.43 -17.47
CA VAL A 43 -14.95 -4.27 -17.95
C VAL A 43 -15.83 -3.44 -18.90
N THR A 44 -16.02 -3.93 -20.13
CA THR A 44 -17.05 -3.39 -21.03
C THR A 44 -18.34 -4.21 -20.90
N PRO A 45 -19.52 -3.61 -21.23
CA PRO A 45 -20.77 -4.35 -21.20
C PRO A 45 -20.75 -5.65 -22.06
N GLU A 46 -20.08 -5.60 -23.20
CA GLU A 46 -19.94 -6.74 -24.12
C GLU A 46 -19.11 -7.87 -23.49
N LYS A 47 -17.98 -7.53 -22.85
CA LYS A 47 -17.13 -8.51 -22.14
C LYS A 47 -17.85 -9.12 -20.94
N LEU A 48 -18.66 -8.33 -20.23
CA LEU A 48 -19.43 -8.82 -19.11
C LEU A 48 -20.55 -9.75 -19.56
N ALA A 49 -21.21 -9.44 -20.69
CA ALA A 49 -22.28 -10.27 -21.23
C ALA A 49 -21.77 -11.61 -21.81
N SER A 50 -20.57 -11.60 -22.45
CA SER A 50 -20.01 -12.80 -23.07
C SER A 50 -19.30 -13.73 -22.07
N ASP A 51 -18.67 -13.19 -21.04
CA ASP A 51 -17.90 -13.95 -20.04
C ASP A 51 -18.00 -13.25 -18.66
N PRO A 52 -19.15 -13.39 -17.98
CA PRO A 52 -19.38 -12.72 -16.68
C PRO A 52 -18.37 -13.16 -15.62
N ASP A 53 -18.00 -14.43 -15.58
CA ASP A 53 -17.09 -15.03 -14.59
C ASP A 53 -15.62 -14.94 -14.98
N ASN A 54 -15.31 -14.33 -16.15
CA ASN A 54 -13.95 -14.22 -16.68
C ASN A 54 -13.24 -15.57 -16.83
N ILE A 55 -13.97 -16.61 -17.23
CA ILE A 55 -13.43 -17.96 -17.46
C ILE A 55 -12.44 -17.96 -18.63
N LEU A 56 -12.70 -17.15 -19.65
CA LEU A 56 -11.83 -17.01 -20.84
C LEU A 56 -10.60 -16.12 -20.59
N LEU A 57 -10.42 -15.59 -19.39
CA LEU A 57 -9.31 -14.73 -19.01
C LEU A 57 -9.16 -13.49 -19.93
N ALA A 58 -10.30 -12.95 -20.41
CA ALA A 58 -10.33 -11.82 -21.34
C ALA A 58 -10.09 -10.46 -20.68
N ARG A 59 -9.95 -10.42 -19.34
CA ARG A 59 -9.64 -9.24 -18.53
C ARG A 59 -8.85 -9.61 -17.29
N ALA A 60 -8.09 -8.67 -16.73
CA ALA A 60 -7.44 -8.88 -15.45
C ALA A 60 -8.48 -8.92 -14.30
N PRO A 61 -8.25 -9.73 -13.26
CA PRO A 61 -9.11 -9.72 -12.09
C PRO A 61 -8.91 -8.42 -11.31
N ARG A 62 -10.02 -7.83 -10.84
CA ARG A 62 -10.00 -6.69 -9.93
C ARG A 62 -10.22 -7.18 -8.51
N TYR A 63 -9.29 -6.91 -7.62
CA TYR A 63 -9.41 -7.31 -6.22
C TYR A 63 -8.62 -6.39 -5.29
N ARG A 64 -9.10 -6.29 -4.05
CA ARG A 64 -8.41 -5.62 -2.96
C ARG A 64 -7.11 -6.35 -2.63
N ILE A 65 -5.99 -5.63 -2.51
CA ILE A 65 -4.72 -6.21 -2.08
C ILE A 65 -4.74 -6.54 -0.58
N ASN A 66 -3.93 -7.49 -0.16
CA ASN A 66 -3.86 -7.89 1.24
C ASN A 66 -3.25 -6.78 2.11
N ALA A 67 -3.60 -6.76 3.39
CA ALA A 67 -3.15 -5.76 4.37
C ALA A 67 -1.63 -5.55 4.37
N GLU A 68 -0.87 -6.64 4.30
CA GLU A 68 0.59 -6.59 4.26
C GLU A 68 1.09 -5.83 3.02
N PHE A 69 0.42 -6.01 1.87
CA PHE A 69 0.77 -5.32 0.63
C PHE A 69 0.32 -3.86 0.63
N VAL A 70 -0.76 -3.49 1.31
CA VAL A 70 -1.13 -2.08 1.50
C VAL A 70 0.03 -1.33 2.14
N ARG A 71 0.60 -1.88 3.22
CA ARG A 71 1.78 -1.33 3.86
C ARG A 71 2.98 -1.28 2.91
N ASP A 72 3.26 -2.37 2.19
CA ASP A 72 4.41 -2.46 1.28
C ASP A 72 4.30 -1.46 0.12
N VAL A 73 3.11 -1.21 -0.43
CA VAL A 73 2.87 -0.19 -1.46
C VAL A 73 3.18 1.21 -0.94
N VAL A 74 2.69 1.56 0.25
CA VAL A 74 2.94 2.87 0.88
C VAL A 74 4.43 3.10 1.11
N LEU A 75 5.12 2.12 1.70
CA LEU A 75 6.56 2.21 1.96
C LEU A 75 7.40 2.20 0.68
N SER A 76 7.00 1.41 -0.32
CA SER A 76 7.75 1.30 -1.59
C SER A 76 7.65 2.56 -2.42
N SER A 77 6.43 3.10 -2.60
CA SER A 77 6.21 4.30 -3.40
C SER A 77 6.84 5.55 -2.80
N SER A 78 6.92 5.64 -1.46
CA SER A 78 7.63 6.71 -0.75
C SER A 78 9.15 6.52 -0.73
N GLY A 79 9.63 5.30 -1.06
CA GLY A 79 11.04 4.92 -0.98
C GLY A 79 11.55 4.73 0.45
N LEU A 80 10.65 4.43 1.39
CA LEU A 80 10.99 4.05 2.77
C LEU A 80 11.24 2.55 2.92
N LEU A 81 10.74 1.72 1.98
CA LEU A 81 10.76 0.26 2.12
C LEU A 81 12.17 -0.31 2.29
N VAL A 82 12.40 -0.94 3.43
CA VAL A 82 13.60 -1.74 3.69
C VAL A 82 13.40 -3.15 3.12
N ARG A 83 14.20 -3.51 2.11
CA ARG A 83 14.10 -4.79 1.37
C ARG A 83 14.91 -5.94 1.99
N LYS A 84 15.32 -5.81 3.24
CA LYS A 84 16.05 -6.85 3.96
C LYS A 84 15.20 -8.11 4.14
N ILE A 85 15.73 -9.26 3.78
CA ILE A 85 15.07 -10.57 3.92
C ILE A 85 15.59 -11.27 5.18
N GLY A 86 14.68 -11.95 5.89
CA GLY A 86 15.02 -12.67 7.12
C GLY A 86 15.12 -11.75 8.35
N GLY A 87 15.48 -12.34 9.48
CA GLY A 87 15.57 -11.65 10.76
C GLY A 87 14.26 -11.64 11.56
N PRO A 88 14.26 -11.05 12.76
CA PRO A 88 13.11 -11.04 13.67
C PRO A 88 11.95 -10.22 13.12
N SER A 89 10.76 -10.46 13.68
CA SER A 89 9.58 -9.62 13.46
C SER A 89 9.79 -8.23 14.05
N VAL A 90 9.07 -7.26 13.50
CA VAL A 90 9.16 -5.84 13.86
C VAL A 90 7.85 -5.30 14.42
N LYS A 91 7.96 -4.26 15.23
CA LYS A 91 6.85 -3.56 15.89
C LYS A 91 6.75 -2.11 15.37
N PRO A 92 6.05 -1.89 14.23
CA PRO A 92 5.88 -0.56 13.65
C PRO A 92 4.94 0.31 14.49
N TYR A 93 4.62 1.52 14.00
CA TYR A 93 3.67 2.43 14.64
C TYR A 93 2.35 1.72 14.99
N GLN A 94 1.90 1.93 16.21
CA GLN A 94 0.63 1.44 16.74
C GLN A 94 0.13 2.41 17.80
N PRO A 95 -1.20 2.59 17.97
CA PRO A 95 -1.74 3.37 19.07
C PRO A 95 -1.27 2.84 20.43
N ALA A 96 -0.88 3.75 21.32
CA ALA A 96 -0.44 3.40 22.66
C ALA A 96 -1.57 2.78 23.51
N GLY A 97 -1.21 1.95 24.47
CA GLY A 97 -2.14 1.40 25.45
C GLY A 97 -2.96 0.19 25.00
N LEU A 98 -2.84 -0.25 23.74
CA LEU A 98 -3.64 -1.36 23.22
C LEU A 98 -3.27 -2.70 23.85
N TRP A 99 -1.98 -2.99 24.00
CA TRP A 99 -1.53 -4.25 24.60
C TRP A 99 -1.75 -4.26 26.10
N GLU A 100 -1.47 -3.14 26.75
CA GLU A 100 -1.67 -2.94 28.17
C GLU A 100 -3.14 -3.13 28.56
N GLY A 101 -4.06 -2.55 27.81
CA GLY A 101 -5.50 -2.68 28.00
C GLY A 101 -5.99 -4.13 27.85
N ALA A 102 -5.48 -4.86 26.86
CA ALA A 102 -5.90 -6.24 26.60
C ALA A 102 -5.30 -7.28 27.56
N THR A 103 -4.19 -6.97 28.23
CA THR A 103 -3.49 -7.90 29.12
C THR A 103 -3.51 -7.47 30.57
N SER A 104 -4.16 -6.36 30.89
CA SER A 104 -4.11 -5.74 32.22
C SER A 104 -2.68 -5.51 32.73
N GLY A 105 -1.75 -5.26 31.77
CA GLY A 105 -0.33 -5.03 32.04
C GLY A 105 0.45 -6.28 32.52
N ARG A 106 -0.09 -7.48 32.35
CA ARG A 106 0.54 -8.73 32.84
C ARG A 106 1.07 -9.60 31.70
N GLY A 107 2.18 -10.31 31.96
CA GLY A 107 2.80 -11.28 31.04
C GLY A 107 3.92 -10.71 30.17
N LEU A 108 4.61 -11.60 29.45
CA LEU A 108 5.83 -11.30 28.67
C LEU A 108 5.61 -10.27 27.52
N LEU A 109 4.41 -10.16 26.98
CA LEU A 109 4.04 -9.23 25.94
C LEU A 109 2.94 -8.28 26.40
N SER A 110 3.05 -7.78 27.64
CA SER A 110 2.06 -6.88 28.24
C SER A 110 2.15 -5.46 27.70
N MET A 111 3.35 -5.03 27.29
CA MET A 111 3.62 -3.68 26.79
C MET A 111 4.05 -3.71 25.31
N TYR A 112 3.59 -2.74 24.56
CA TYR A 112 4.05 -2.52 23.19
C TYR A 112 5.22 -1.56 23.19
N VAL A 113 6.42 -2.07 22.92
CA VAL A 113 7.60 -1.23 22.72
C VAL A 113 7.83 -1.14 21.20
N GLN A 114 7.56 0.03 20.65
CA GLN A 114 7.75 0.31 19.22
C GLN A 114 9.22 0.17 18.86
N ASP A 115 9.49 -0.39 17.68
CA ASP A 115 10.83 -0.39 17.09
C ASP A 115 11.14 0.96 16.44
N HIS A 116 12.42 1.22 16.18
CA HIS A 116 12.94 2.46 15.60
C HIS A 116 13.81 2.22 14.38
N GLY A 117 14.10 3.28 13.62
CA GLY A 117 14.98 3.24 12.45
C GLY A 117 14.48 2.32 11.35
N GLU A 118 15.36 1.51 10.76
CA GLU A 118 15.02 0.60 9.64
C GLU A 118 13.88 -0.37 9.95
N SER A 119 13.73 -0.78 11.20
CA SER A 119 12.71 -1.72 11.61
C SER A 119 11.29 -1.19 11.39
N LEU A 120 11.10 0.12 11.46
CA LEU A 120 9.81 0.77 11.16
C LEU A 120 9.38 0.61 9.70
N TYR A 121 10.31 0.39 8.80
CA TYR A 121 10.07 0.41 7.34
C TYR A 121 10.24 -0.95 6.69
N ARG A 122 10.28 -2.01 7.48
CA ARG A 122 10.28 -3.38 6.95
C ARG A 122 8.93 -3.75 6.34
N ARG A 123 8.97 -4.72 5.43
CA ARG A 123 7.77 -5.24 4.75
C ARG A 123 6.70 -5.70 5.75
N GLY A 124 5.45 -5.56 5.36
CA GLY A 124 4.29 -5.91 6.16
C GLY A 124 4.32 -7.35 6.69
N MET A 125 4.91 -8.29 5.94
CA MET A 125 5.04 -9.69 6.35
C MET A 125 5.90 -9.89 7.63
N TYR A 126 6.75 -8.93 7.98
CA TYR A 126 7.58 -8.99 9.19
C TYR A 126 6.92 -8.36 10.41
N THR A 127 5.74 -7.77 10.27
CA THR A 127 5.03 -7.16 11.40
C THR A 127 4.67 -8.22 12.45
N LEU A 128 5.04 -7.97 13.70
CA LEU A 128 4.67 -8.84 14.82
C LEU A 128 3.15 -8.87 15.00
N ILE A 129 2.58 -10.05 14.97
CA ILE A 129 1.15 -10.28 15.22
C ILE A 129 0.99 -10.93 16.59
N LYS A 130 0.45 -10.16 17.54
CA LYS A 130 -0.03 -10.71 18.80
C LYS A 130 -1.49 -11.12 18.59
N ARG A 131 -1.80 -12.44 18.69
CA ARG A 131 -3.13 -12.97 18.35
C ARG A 131 -4.26 -12.33 19.18
N THR A 132 -4.03 -12.07 20.44
CA THR A 132 -5.01 -11.40 21.32
C THR A 132 -5.24 -9.93 21.00
N VAL A 133 -4.28 -9.27 20.35
CA VAL A 133 -4.34 -7.85 19.96
C VAL A 133 -3.59 -7.69 18.64
N PRO A 134 -4.16 -8.11 17.53
CA PRO A 134 -3.51 -7.96 16.23
C PRO A 134 -3.37 -6.48 15.87
N PRO A 135 -2.39 -6.11 15.01
CA PRO A 135 -2.19 -4.72 14.60
C PRO A 135 -3.47 -4.13 13.99
N PRO A 136 -4.02 -3.02 14.52
CA PRO A 136 -5.34 -2.50 14.10
C PRO A 136 -5.44 -2.21 12.62
N THR A 137 -4.43 -1.57 12.04
CA THR A 137 -4.39 -1.27 10.59
C THR A 137 -4.50 -2.54 9.76
N MET A 138 -3.80 -3.61 10.15
CA MET A 138 -3.87 -4.88 9.43
C MET A 138 -5.24 -5.53 9.55
N SER A 139 -5.85 -5.50 10.76
CA SER A 139 -7.20 -6.06 10.99
C SER A 139 -8.25 -5.33 10.18
N ILE A 140 -8.16 -4.01 10.04
CA ILE A 140 -9.08 -3.19 9.25
C ILE A 140 -8.98 -3.52 7.74
N PHE A 141 -7.82 -3.98 7.27
CA PHE A 141 -7.61 -4.47 5.91
C PHE A 141 -7.70 -6.00 5.81
N ASP A 142 -8.50 -6.64 6.64
CA ASP A 142 -8.82 -8.06 6.59
C ASP A 142 -7.59 -8.99 6.67
N ALA A 143 -6.56 -8.61 7.43
CA ALA A 143 -5.48 -9.52 7.72
C ALA A 143 -5.96 -10.67 8.60
N SER A 144 -5.41 -11.89 8.35
CA SER A 144 -5.68 -13.02 9.21
C SER A 144 -5.28 -12.73 10.65
N ASN A 145 -6.16 -13.06 11.61
CA ASN A 145 -5.86 -13.00 13.03
C ASN A 145 -4.93 -14.13 13.50
N ARG A 146 -4.72 -15.14 12.63
CA ARG A 146 -3.89 -16.32 12.87
C ARG A 146 -4.35 -17.24 14.02
N ASP A 147 -5.62 -17.18 14.36
CA ASP A 147 -6.21 -18.11 15.32
C ASP A 147 -6.62 -19.44 14.68
N LEU A 148 -7.10 -19.37 13.45
CA LEU A 148 -7.52 -20.51 12.64
C LEU A 148 -6.83 -20.51 11.28
N CYS A 149 -6.76 -21.70 10.66
CA CYS A 149 -6.32 -21.82 9.27
C CYS A 149 -7.39 -21.24 8.34
N GLU A 150 -7.04 -20.25 7.56
CA GLU A 150 -7.90 -19.61 6.56
C GLU A 150 -7.49 -20.05 5.16
N VAL A 151 -8.40 -20.68 4.42
CA VAL A 151 -8.20 -21.03 3.01
C VAL A 151 -8.29 -19.79 2.12
N LYS A 152 -9.19 -18.84 2.49
CA LYS A 152 -9.43 -17.61 1.74
C LYS A 152 -9.71 -16.47 2.72
N ARG A 153 -8.94 -15.37 2.61
CA ARG A 153 -9.19 -14.16 3.39
C ARG A 153 -10.40 -13.42 2.85
N LEU A 154 -11.16 -12.82 3.76
CA LEU A 154 -12.17 -11.84 3.40
C LEU A 154 -11.50 -10.63 2.73
N LYS A 155 -12.25 -9.93 1.91
CA LYS A 155 -11.83 -8.68 1.26
C LYS A 155 -12.98 -7.70 1.30
N THR A 156 -13.02 -6.92 2.37
CA THR A 156 -14.06 -5.91 2.58
C THR A 156 -13.68 -4.57 1.95
N ASN A 157 -14.67 -3.71 1.77
CA ASN A 157 -14.48 -2.32 1.39
C ASN A 157 -15.29 -1.45 2.35
N THR A 158 -14.63 -0.87 3.34
CA THR A 158 -15.28 -0.13 4.41
C THR A 158 -14.78 1.31 4.49
N PRO A 159 -15.61 2.27 4.92
CA PRO A 159 -15.18 3.64 5.17
C PRO A 159 -14.02 3.74 6.18
N LEU A 160 -13.92 2.78 7.09
CA LEU A 160 -12.85 2.73 8.08
C LEU A 160 -11.47 2.53 7.44
N GLN A 161 -11.39 1.79 6.34
CA GLN A 161 -10.14 1.64 5.57
C GLN A 161 -9.66 2.98 5.01
N ALA A 162 -10.57 3.80 4.47
CA ALA A 162 -10.25 5.14 3.99
C ALA A 162 -9.79 6.05 5.16
N LEU A 163 -10.45 5.96 6.32
CA LEU A 163 -10.07 6.71 7.51
C LEU A 163 -8.65 6.33 7.99
N VAL A 164 -8.30 5.05 7.94
CA VAL A 164 -6.96 4.57 8.27
C VAL A 164 -5.93 5.13 7.29
N MET A 165 -6.17 5.07 5.98
CA MET A 165 -5.25 5.62 4.97
C MET A 165 -5.01 7.12 5.15
N MET A 166 -5.97 7.84 5.73
CA MET A 166 -5.84 9.27 6.01
C MET A 166 -5.09 9.60 7.31
N ASN A 167 -5.08 8.69 8.29
CA ASN A 167 -4.65 9.02 9.65
C ASN A 167 -3.54 8.11 10.21
N ASP A 168 -3.27 6.96 9.59
CA ASP A 168 -2.21 6.06 10.05
C ASP A 168 -0.83 6.74 9.99
N PRO A 169 -0.05 6.73 11.08
CA PRO A 169 1.26 7.39 11.12
C PRO A 169 2.21 6.94 10.03
N ALA A 170 2.20 5.66 9.64
CA ALA A 170 3.08 5.17 8.57
C ALA A 170 2.68 5.73 7.20
N VAL A 171 1.38 5.90 6.93
CA VAL A 171 0.88 6.49 5.67
C VAL A 171 1.17 8.00 5.64
N LEU A 172 0.96 8.69 6.75
CA LEU A 172 1.26 10.12 6.87
C LEU A 172 2.76 10.39 6.72
N GLU A 173 3.59 9.61 7.37
CA GLU A 173 5.05 9.72 7.23
C GLU A 173 5.51 9.43 5.80
N ALA A 174 5.00 8.36 5.17
CA ALA A 174 5.29 8.04 3.78
C ALA A 174 4.86 9.17 2.83
N SER A 175 3.70 9.78 3.09
CA SER A 175 3.23 10.96 2.34
C SER A 175 4.17 12.14 2.49
N ARG A 176 4.66 12.41 3.69
CA ARG A 176 5.63 13.46 4.01
C ARG A 176 6.97 13.21 3.32
N VAL A 177 7.48 11.98 3.39
CA VAL A 177 8.76 11.62 2.79
C VAL A 177 8.72 11.70 1.27
N LEU A 178 7.66 11.19 0.64
CA LEU A 178 7.48 11.31 -0.81
C LEU A 178 7.37 12.76 -1.24
N ALA A 179 6.56 13.58 -0.54
CA ALA A 179 6.44 15.00 -0.82
C ALA A 179 7.79 15.73 -0.69
N ALA A 180 8.58 15.43 0.35
CA ALA A 180 9.91 16.02 0.55
C ALA A 180 10.86 15.66 -0.61
N LYS A 181 10.90 14.40 -1.03
CA LYS A 181 11.71 13.96 -2.18
C LYS A 181 11.33 14.69 -3.46
N LEU A 182 10.05 14.86 -3.72
CA LEU A 182 9.56 15.56 -4.90
C LEU A 182 9.87 17.07 -4.87
N LEU A 183 9.87 17.69 -3.70
CA LEU A 183 10.22 19.10 -3.54
C LEU A 183 11.70 19.39 -3.76
N LEU A 184 12.56 18.42 -3.54
CA LEU A 184 13.99 18.52 -3.85
C LEU A 184 14.27 18.49 -5.37
N GLU A 185 13.32 18.06 -6.17
CA GLU A 185 13.45 18.06 -7.63
C GLU A 185 13.13 19.46 -8.19
N ASN A 186 13.97 19.93 -9.11
CA ASN A 186 13.73 21.20 -9.82
C ASN A 186 12.72 21.01 -10.96
N SER A 187 11.43 20.89 -10.60
CA SER A 187 10.33 20.68 -11.55
C SER A 187 9.08 21.43 -11.12
N PRO A 188 8.15 21.77 -12.03
CA PRO A 188 6.88 22.40 -11.71
C PRO A 188 6.01 21.56 -10.77
N SER A 189 5.09 22.21 -10.05
CA SER A 189 4.19 21.52 -9.12
C SER A 189 3.32 20.42 -9.79
N LYS A 190 2.88 20.67 -11.02
CA LYS A 190 2.13 19.68 -11.82
C LYS A 190 2.92 18.41 -12.07
N ASP A 191 4.20 18.54 -12.38
CA ASP A 191 5.08 17.39 -12.64
C ASP A 191 5.34 16.61 -11.36
N LYS A 192 5.48 17.29 -10.22
CA LYS A 192 5.59 16.66 -8.90
C LYS A 192 4.33 15.84 -8.55
N ILE A 193 3.15 16.42 -8.78
CA ILE A 193 1.87 15.72 -8.55
C ILE A 193 1.72 14.54 -9.52
N THR A 194 2.06 14.72 -10.80
CA THR A 194 2.06 13.64 -11.79
C THR A 194 2.98 12.51 -11.37
N LYS A 195 4.17 12.83 -10.88
CA LYS A 195 5.15 11.83 -10.43
C LYS A 195 4.69 11.10 -9.18
N ALA A 196 4.12 11.82 -8.19
CA ALA A 196 3.50 11.20 -7.02
C ALA A 196 2.41 10.21 -7.44
N PHE A 197 1.51 10.65 -8.31
CA PHE A 197 0.41 9.83 -8.81
C PHE A 197 0.92 8.56 -9.51
N ARG A 198 1.94 8.69 -10.38
CA ARG A 198 2.54 7.54 -11.06
C ARG A 198 3.25 6.57 -10.13
N LEU A 199 3.91 7.06 -9.09
CA LEU A 199 4.59 6.21 -8.11
C LEU A 199 3.60 5.42 -7.25
N ILE A 200 2.43 5.99 -6.98
CA ILE A 200 1.43 5.39 -6.09
C ILE A 200 0.44 4.52 -6.88
N VAL A 201 -0.11 5.05 -7.98
CA VAL A 201 -1.22 4.43 -8.75
C VAL A 201 -0.74 3.71 -10.01
N CYS A 202 0.55 3.86 -10.38
CA CYS A 202 1.18 3.24 -11.56
C CYS A 202 0.62 3.69 -12.92
N ARG A 203 -0.19 4.76 -12.98
CA ARG A 203 -0.66 5.41 -14.21
C ARG A 203 -0.50 6.93 -14.14
N LYS A 204 -0.67 7.63 -15.25
CA LYS A 204 -0.78 9.09 -15.25
C LYS A 204 -2.17 9.50 -14.75
N PRO A 205 -2.28 10.64 -14.03
CA PRO A 205 -3.59 11.21 -13.72
C PRO A 205 -4.26 11.69 -15.02
N THR A 206 -5.58 11.60 -15.08
CA THR A 206 -6.40 12.24 -16.11
C THR A 206 -6.36 13.76 -15.94
N GLU A 207 -6.77 14.52 -16.96
CA GLU A 207 -6.86 15.98 -16.87
C GLU A 207 -7.77 16.45 -15.73
N LYS A 208 -8.89 15.74 -15.51
CA LYS A 208 -9.83 16.01 -14.41
C LYS A 208 -9.18 15.78 -13.05
N GLU A 209 -8.51 14.65 -12.86
CA GLU A 209 -7.80 14.35 -11.62
C GLU A 209 -6.68 15.35 -11.36
N MET A 210 -5.91 15.71 -12.39
CA MET A 210 -4.86 16.71 -12.28
C MET A 210 -5.42 18.07 -11.89
N GLY A 211 -6.54 18.49 -12.50
CA GLY A 211 -7.22 19.74 -12.14
C GLY A 211 -7.64 19.78 -10.67
N ILE A 212 -8.25 18.70 -10.18
CA ILE A 212 -8.68 18.57 -8.78
C ILE A 212 -7.47 18.61 -7.83
N LEU A 213 -6.43 17.82 -8.09
CA LEU A 213 -5.24 17.73 -7.23
C LEU A 213 -4.45 19.05 -7.21
N THR A 214 -4.35 19.75 -8.35
CA THR A 214 -3.69 21.05 -8.43
C THR A 214 -4.47 22.11 -7.65
N ALA A 215 -5.78 22.20 -7.85
CA ALA A 215 -6.63 23.13 -7.12
C ALA A 215 -6.59 22.86 -5.60
N TYR A 216 -6.56 21.59 -5.20
CA TYR A 216 -6.41 21.21 -3.80
C TYR A 216 -5.06 21.65 -3.24
N TYR A 217 -3.96 21.44 -3.98
CA TYR A 217 -2.63 21.88 -3.58
C TYR A 217 -2.56 23.39 -3.38
N GLU A 218 -3.08 24.18 -4.32
CA GLU A 218 -3.12 25.65 -4.24
C GLU A 218 -3.96 26.14 -3.06
N LYS A 219 -5.08 25.47 -2.80
CA LYS A 219 -5.94 25.75 -1.63
C LYS A 219 -5.20 25.50 -0.33
N GLU A 220 -4.47 24.38 -0.23
CA GLU A 220 -3.71 24.04 0.97
C GLU A 220 -2.51 24.99 1.18
N LEU A 221 -1.82 25.40 0.14
CA LEU A 221 -0.76 26.40 0.23
C LEU A 221 -1.24 27.73 0.84
N LYS A 222 -2.48 28.14 0.56
CA LYS A 222 -3.07 29.36 1.11
C LYS A 222 -3.52 29.21 2.57
N LYS A 223 -3.83 27.99 3.01
CA LYS A 223 -4.37 27.71 4.34
C LYS A 223 -3.32 27.34 5.38
N ILE A 224 -2.24 26.71 4.95
CA ILE A 224 -1.24 26.18 5.87
C ILE A 224 -0.34 27.30 6.37
N THR A 225 -0.45 27.57 7.67
CA THR A 225 0.47 28.44 8.42
C THR A 225 1.62 27.64 9.00
N LYS A 226 2.70 28.30 9.42
CA LYS A 226 3.87 27.62 10.03
C LYS A 226 3.49 26.70 11.19
N PRO A 227 2.64 27.09 12.18
CA PRO A 227 2.25 26.19 13.26
C PRO A 227 1.47 24.94 12.78
N ILE A 228 0.61 25.11 11.77
CA ILE A 228 -0.15 24.00 11.17
C ILE A 228 0.82 23.04 10.45
N ALA A 229 1.79 23.59 9.71
CA ALA A 229 2.81 22.81 9.05
C ALA A 229 3.64 22.00 10.05
N GLU A 230 4.15 22.63 11.10
CA GLU A 230 4.96 21.97 12.12
C GLU A 230 4.19 20.81 12.78
N LYS A 231 2.93 21.02 13.14
CA LYS A 231 2.08 19.97 13.69
C LYS A 231 1.84 18.84 12.69
N ALA A 232 1.58 19.13 11.43
CA ALA A 232 1.34 18.11 10.40
C ALA A 232 2.60 17.30 10.08
N LEU A 233 3.77 17.93 10.14
CA LEU A 233 5.05 17.32 9.80
C LEU A 233 5.72 16.58 10.96
N SER A 234 5.20 16.69 12.18
CA SER A 234 5.76 16.01 13.37
C SER A 234 5.53 14.50 13.40
N VAL A 235 4.84 13.94 12.41
CA VAL A 235 4.57 12.50 12.31
C VAL A 235 5.78 11.73 11.81
N GLY A 236 6.05 10.59 12.47
CA GLY A 236 7.11 9.65 12.06
C GLY A 236 8.52 10.11 12.42
N GLU A 237 9.49 9.22 12.18
CA GLU A 237 10.88 9.40 12.59
C GLU A 237 11.82 9.81 11.45
N TYR A 238 11.39 9.61 10.18
CA TYR A 238 12.26 9.89 9.04
C TYR A 238 12.59 11.40 8.98
N PRO A 239 13.87 11.78 8.83
CA PRO A 239 14.25 13.18 8.88
C PRO A 239 13.65 14.02 7.74
N ILE A 240 13.36 15.29 8.04
CA ILE A 240 12.92 16.26 7.05
C ILE A 240 14.18 16.98 6.52
N PRO A 241 14.38 17.06 5.19
CA PRO A 241 15.51 17.79 4.64
C PRO A 241 15.42 19.28 4.96
N GLU A 242 16.50 19.89 5.43
CA GLU A 242 16.58 21.30 5.83
C GLU A 242 16.24 22.29 4.69
N LYS A 243 16.53 21.88 3.44
CA LYS A 243 16.33 22.72 2.25
C LYS A 243 14.86 22.85 1.81
N VAL A 244 13.95 22.13 2.45
CA VAL A 244 12.53 22.11 2.04
C VAL A 244 11.71 23.04 2.93
N ASP A 245 10.97 23.96 2.30
CA ASP A 245 10.01 24.81 3.01
C ASP A 245 8.90 24.00 3.64
N LYS A 246 8.70 24.15 4.96
CA LYS A 246 7.75 23.35 5.73
C LYS A 246 6.30 23.54 5.32
N THR A 247 5.90 24.74 4.92
CA THR A 247 4.52 25.04 4.52
C THR A 247 4.19 24.39 3.19
N THR A 248 5.09 24.50 2.23
CA THR A 248 5.00 23.83 0.93
C THR A 248 5.01 22.30 1.08
N LEU A 249 5.87 21.80 1.98
CA LEU A 249 5.95 20.36 2.27
C LEU A 249 4.63 19.83 2.86
N ALA A 250 4.06 20.54 3.82
CA ALA A 250 2.79 20.14 4.43
C ALA A 250 1.63 20.17 3.42
N ALA A 251 1.61 21.15 2.51
CA ALA A 251 0.62 21.21 1.45
C ALA A 251 0.74 20.03 0.48
N LEU A 252 1.94 19.75 -0.01
CA LEU A 252 2.16 18.63 -0.94
C LEU A 252 1.95 17.26 -0.25
N MET A 253 2.32 17.13 1.02
CA MET A 253 2.04 15.94 1.84
C MET A 253 0.54 15.60 1.87
N ARG A 254 -0.34 16.60 2.02
CA ARG A 254 -1.79 16.38 2.00
C ARG A 254 -2.28 15.89 0.65
N VAL A 255 -1.73 16.43 -0.45
CA VAL A 255 -2.05 15.95 -1.81
C VAL A 255 -1.61 14.50 -1.98
N VAL A 256 -0.39 14.16 -1.57
CA VAL A 256 0.14 12.80 -1.63
C VAL A 256 -0.71 11.84 -0.78
N ASN A 257 -1.10 12.26 0.42
CA ASN A 257 -1.98 11.46 1.29
C ASN A 257 -3.37 11.24 0.65
N THR A 258 -3.91 12.23 -0.06
CA THR A 258 -5.14 12.07 -0.83
C THR A 258 -4.99 11.03 -1.94
N ILE A 259 -3.84 11.01 -2.63
CA ILE A 259 -3.57 10.00 -3.67
C ILE A 259 -3.46 8.60 -3.04
N TYR A 260 -2.81 8.45 -1.87
CA TYR A 260 -2.79 7.17 -1.15
C TYR A 260 -4.19 6.67 -0.76
N ASN A 261 -5.14 7.57 -0.56
CA ASN A 261 -6.52 7.22 -0.20
C ASN A 261 -7.42 6.89 -1.40
N LEU A 262 -6.91 6.93 -2.62
CA LEU A 262 -7.65 6.46 -3.80
C LEU A 262 -7.84 4.94 -3.75
N GLU A 263 -9.01 4.47 -4.18
CA GLU A 263 -9.30 3.04 -4.24
C GLU A 263 -8.26 2.26 -5.04
N GLU A 264 -7.76 2.83 -6.12
CA GLU A 264 -6.74 2.21 -6.98
C GLU A 264 -5.42 1.93 -6.26
N THR A 265 -5.10 2.65 -5.19
CA THR A 265 -3.88 2.40 -4.39
C THR A 265 -3.94 1.07 -3.65
N ILE A 266 -5.14 0.64 -3.26
CA ILE A 266 -5.38 -0.57 -2.45
C ILE A 266 -6.12 -1.65 -3.22
N THR A 267 -6.29 -1.47 -4.53
CA THR A 267 -6.97 -2.42 -5.42
C THR A 267 -6.06 -2.70 -6.62
N LYS A 268 -5.85 -3.98 -6.93
CA LYS A 268 -5.27 -4.36 -8.22
C LYS A 268 -6.33 -4.20 -9.29
N SER A 269 -6.03 -3.42 -10.33
CA SER A 269 -6.92 -3.18 -11.47
C SER A 269 -6.15 -3.30 -12.79
#